data_b0474b935fa128b30fc78dd7520d8c8c
#
_entry.id   b0474b935fa128b30fc78dd7520d8c8c
#
_cell.length_a   1.000
_cell.length_b   1.000
_cell.length_c   1.000
_cell.angle_alpha   90.00
_cell.angle_beta   90.00
_cell.angle_gamma   90.00
#
_symmetry.space_group_name_H-M   'P 1'
#
loop_
_entity.id
_entity.type
_entity.pdbx_description
1 polymer ?
#
loop_
_entity_poly.entity_id
_entity_poly.type
_entity_poly.pdbx_seq_one_letter_code
_entity_poly.pdbx_strand_id
1 'polypeptide(L)'
;DKHNKNPYILKITSYYESKKYKEAVKSLETVLQIFPEDKTWWVQLGSFYLLVEDYKKGLATLDLAYKQGFLEKESQIKTLASLYSQNEVPHKAALLLEKHIASGLVKRDDKNLSTLANAWHAAQHIDKAARYYGEVAKMTNLAKHYSKQGMLLKQDEQFKKAIVALNKALELGVKDEGRVHMSIAE
;
A
#
# COMPACT_ATOMS: atom_id res chain seq x y z
N ASP A 1 37.43 -14.79 -5.10
CA ASP A 1 36.76 -15.38 -3.96
C ASP A 1 35.22 -15.38 -4.21
N LYS A 2 34.62 -16.59 -4.34
CA LYS A 2 33.18 -16.76 -4.64
C LYS A 2 32.26 -16.15 -3.58
N HIS A 3 32.81 -15.81 -2.41
CA HIS A 3 32.02 -15.23 -1.29
C HIS A 3 32.15 -13.72 -1.16
N ASN A 4 32.96 -13.06 -2.01
CA ASN A 4 33.09 -11.60 -1.95
C ASN A 4 31.92 -10.92 -2.67
N LYS A 5 31.04 -10.29 -1.90
CA LYS A 5 29.87 -9.56 -2.39
C LYS A 5 30.20 -8.13 -2.89
N ASN A 6 31.33 -7.57 -2.49
CA ASN A 6 31.67 -6.16 -2.75
C ASN A 6 31.66 -5.75 -4.23
N PRO A 7 32.22 -6.56 -5.19
CA PRO A 7 32.17 -6.17 -6.60
C PRO A 7 30.73 -6.03 -7.13
N TYR A 8 29.84 -6.90 -6.67
CA TYR A 8 28.42 -6.85 -7.07
C TYR A 8 27.71 -5.63 -6.48
N ILE A 9 27.98 -5.33 -5.21
CA ILE A 9 27.43 -4.13 -4.55
C ILE A 9 27.84 -2.87 -5.29
N LEU A 10 29.14 -2.71 -5.58
CA LEU A 10 29.67 -1.55 -6.31
C LEU A 10 29.05 -1.42 -7.71
N LYS A 11 28.92 -2.52 -8.43
CA LYS A 11 28.34 -2.56 -9.77
C LYS A 11 26.86 -2.15 -9.74
N ILE A 12 26.06 -2.72 -8.84
CA ILE A 12 24.62 -2.43 -8.70
C ILE A 12 24.43 -0.98 -8.28
N THR A 13 25.21 -0.48 -7.31
CA THR A 13 25.16 0.92 -6.86
C THR A 13 25.49 1.88 -8.00
N SER A 14 26.56 1.60 -8.77
CA SER A 14 26.94 2.43 -9.92
C SER A 14 25.85 2.49 -10.99
N TYR A 15 25.20 1.35 -11.29
CA TYR A 15 24.06 1.35 -12.21
C TYR A 15 22.88 2.14 -11.68
N TYR A 16 22.57 2.02 -10.38
CA TYR A 16 21.50 2.77 -9.75
C TYR A 16 21.74 4.28 -9.80
N GLU A 17 22.94 4.73 -9.40
CA GLU A 17 23.33 6.15 -9.43
C GLU A 17 23.32 6.74 -10.85
N SER A 18 23.70 5.92 -11.83
CA SER A 18 23.66 6.28 -13.25
C SER A 18 22.28 6.13 -13.89
N LYS A 19 21.22 5.82 -13.10
CA LYS A 19 19.86 5.57 -13.56
C LYS A 19 19.71 4.44 -14.59
N LYS A 20 20.69 3.55 -14.64
CA LYS A 20 20.69 2.35 -15.51
C LYS A 20 19.99 1.19 -14.80
N TYR A 21 18.68 1.39 -14.55
CA TYR A 21 17.90 0.46 -13.71
C TYR A 21 17.75 -0.94 -14.32
N LYS A 22 17.67 -1.05 -15.66
CA LYS A 22 17.59 -2.35 -16.34
C LYS A 22 18.87 -3.16 -16.17
N GLU A 23 20.03 -2.51 -16.21
CA GLU A 23 21.34 -3.14 -15.96
C GLU A 23 21.50 -3.52 -14.48
N ALA A 24 20.99 -2.68 -13.58
CA ALA A 24 20.96 -3.01 -12.15
C ALA A 24 20.09 -4.23 -11.86
N VAL A 25 18.91 -4.35 -12.48
CA VAL A 25 18.03 -5.52 -12.38
C VAL A 25 18.75 -6.78 -12.85
N LYS A 26 19.37 -6.78 -14.06
CA LYS A 26 20.13 -7.92 -14.57
C LYS A 26 21.28 -8.34 -13.65
N SER A 27 21.95 -7.36 -13.04
CA SER A 27 23.01 -7.63 -12.08
C SER A 27 22.49 -8.27 -10.80
N LEU A 28 21.32 -7.82 -10.30
CA LEU A 28 20.66 -8.42 -9.14
C LEU A 28 20.14 -9.83 -9.44
N GLU A 29 19.56 -10.06 -10.61
CA GLU A 29 19.14 -11.42 -11.04
C GLU A 29 20.35 -12.38 -11.07
N THR A 30 21.50 -11.92 -11.58
CA THR A 30 22.72 -12.72 -11.62
C THR A 30 23.26 -13.02 -10.22
N VAL A 31 23.32 -12.01 -9.37
CA VAL A 31 23.89 -12.18 -8.02
C VAL A 31 23.04 -13.07 -7.13
N LEU A 32 21.71 -13.07 -7.31
CA LEU A 32 20.82 -13.96 -6.59
C LEU A 32 20.92 -15.43 -7.01
N GLN A 33 21.44 -15.72 -8.21
CA GLN A 33 21.80 -17.09 -8.58
C GLN A 33 23.04 -17.60 -7.81
N ILE A 34 23.90 -16.68 -7.37
CA ILE A 34 25.11 -16.99 -6.60
C ILE A 34 24.82 -17.01 -5.10
N PHE A 35 23.98 -16.12 -4.61
CA PHE A 35 23.64 -15.92 -3.20
C PHE A 35 22.12 -15.95 -2.99
N PRO A 36 21.45 -17.08 -3.22
CA PRO A 36 19.98 -17.16 -3.18
C PRO A 36 19.37 -16.93 -1.80
N GLU A 37 20.17 -17.06 -0.74
CA GLU A 37 19.75 -16.84 0.65
C GLU A 37 19.83 -15.37 1.11
N ASP A 38 20.35 -14.47 0.28
CA ASP A 38 20.52 -13.06 0.67
C ASP A 38 19.22 -12.28 0.59
N LYS A 39 18.58 -12.13 1.75
CA LYS A 39 17.30 -11.41 1.87
C LYS A 39 17.36 -9.96 1.37
N THR A 40 18.49 -9.29 1.54
CA THR A 40 18.65 -7.89 1.11
C THR A 40 18.52 -7.75 -0.40
N TRP A 41 19.15 -8.64 -1.15
CA TRP A 41 19.10 -8.60 -2.60
C TRP A 41 17.75 -9.05 -3.18
N TRP A 42 17.04 -9.97 -2.50
CA TRP A 42 15.65 -10.29 -2.86
C TRP A 42 14.74 -9.06 -2.78
N VAL A 43 14.81 -8.34 -1.67
CA VAL A 43 14.03 -7.12 -1.45
C VAL A 43 14.43 -6.03 -2.46
N GLN A 44 15.73 -5.88 -2.69
CA GLN A 44 16.26 -4.89 -3.62
C GLN A 44 15.84 -5.19 -5.06
N LEU A 45 15.89 -6.45 -5.50
CA LEU A 45 15.43 -6.86 -6.82
C LEU A 45 13.94 -6.55 -7.02
N GLY A 46 13.09 -6.89 -6.05
CA GLY A 46 11.68 -6.57 -6.11
C GLY A 46 11.41 -5.06 -6.23
N SER A 47 12.17 -4.24 -5.48
CA SER A 47 12.07 -2.78 -5.56
C SER A 47 12.57 -2.23 -6.91
N PHE A 48 13.61 -2.83 -7.48
CA PHE A 48 14.15 -2.41 -8.77
C PHE A 48 13.26 -2.77 -9.96
N TYR A 49 12.51 -3.87 -9.86
CA TYR A 49 11.46 -4.15 -10.84
C TYR A 49 10.40 -3.04 -10.89
N LEU A 50 10.09 -2.39 -9.77
CA LEU A 50 9.21 -1.21 -9.76
C LEU A 50 9.80 -0.04 -10.57
N LEU A 51 11.12 0.20 -10.46
CA LEU A 51 11.79 1.28 -11.19
C LEU A 51 11.79 1.07 -12.71
N VAL A 52 11.71 -0.17 -13.16
CA VAL A 52 11.60 -0.53 -14.58
C VAL A 52 10.17 -0.87 -15.01
N GLU A 53 9.20 -0.61 -14.13
CA GLU A 53 7.76 -0.84 -14.36
C GLU A 53 7.37 -2.29 -14.68
N ASP A 54 8.23 -3.25 -14.28
CA ASP A 54 7.89 -4.68 -14.36
C ASP A 54 7.16 -5.13 -13.09
N TYR A 55 5.91 -4.69 -12.95
CA TYR A 55 5.09 -4.92 -11.76
C TYR A 55 4.81 -6.41 -11.50
N LYS A 56 4.75 -7.22 -12.55
CA LYS A 56 4.51 -8.68 -12.42
C LYS A 56 5.70 -9.38 -11.78
N LYS A 57 6.92 -9.12 -12.27
CA LYS A 57 8.14 -9.67 -11.68
C LYS A 57 8.40 -9.09 -10.29
N GLY A 58 8.14 -7.80 -10.09
CA GLY A 58 8.24 -7.16 -8.79
C GLY A 58 7.33 -7.83 -7.75
N LEU A 59 6.06 -8.09 -8.11
CA LEU A 59 5.13 -8.80 -7.24
C LEU A 59 5.60 -10.23 -6.94
N ALA A 60 5.96 -11.00 -7.96
CA ALA A 60 6.43 -12.38 -7.78
C ALA A 60 7.66 -12.45 -6.86
N THR A 61 8.60 -11.54 -7.05
CA THR A 61 9.84 -11.46 -6.25
C THR A 61 9.57 -11.11 -4.80
N LEU A 62 8.79 -10.05 -4.53
CA LEU A 62 8.50 -9.61 -3.16
C LEU A 62 7.50 -10.51 -2.44
N ASP A 63 6.55 -11.12 -3.14
CA ASP A 63 5.64 -12.10 -2.54
C ASP A 63 6.41 -13.35 -2.09
N LEU A 64 7.37 -13.80 -2.90
CA LEU A 64 8.27 -14.90 -2.52
C LEU A 64 9.14 -14.51 -1.31
N ALA A 65 9.76 -13.33 -1.34
CA ALA A 65 10.55 -12.81 -0.23
C ALA A 65 9.73 -12.68 1.07
N TYR A 66 8.48 -12.25 0.96
CA TYR A 66 7.55 -12.18 2.09
C TYR A 66 7.27 -13.56 2.68
N LYS A 67 6.99 -14.56 1.85
CA LYS A 67 6.76 -15.95 2.27
C LYS A 67 7.98 -16.58 2.95
N GLN A 68 9.18 -16.15 2.57
CA GLN A 68 10.43 -16.56 3.21
C GLN A 68 10.74 -15.79 4.51
N GLY A 69 9.91 -14.81 4.88
CA GLY A 69 10.14 -13.99 6.08
C GLY A 69 11.22 -12.91 5.90
N PHE A 70 11.55 -12.52 4.67
CA PHE A 70 12.61 -11.54 4.38
C PHE A 70 12.15 -10.08 4.50
N LEU A 71 10.85 -9.82 4.56
CA LEU A 71 10.29 -8.48 4.71
C LEU A 71 10.08 -8.16 6.20
N GLU A 72 10.98 -7.35 6.75
CA GLU A 72 11.06 -7.04 8.18
C GLU A 72 10.74 -5.55 8.48
N LYS A 73 10.54 -4.72 7.45
CA LYS A 73 10.34 -3.27 7.60
C LYS A 73 8.99 -2.84 7.04
N GLU A 74 8.41 -1.80 7.66
CA GLU A 74 7.18 -1.16 7.19
C GLU A 74 7.21 -0.81 5.70
N SER A 75 8.29 -0.18 5.24
CA SER A 75 8.44 0.22 3.84
C SER A 75 8.34 -0.96 2.87
N GLN A 76 8.90 -2.11 3.23
CA GLN A 76 8.87 -3.32 2.40
C GLN A 76 7.46 -3.90 2.31
N ILE A 77 6.72 -3.94 3.42
CA ILE A 77 5.32 -4.37 3.45
C ILE A 77 4.45 -3.44 2.60
N LYS A 78 4.65 -2.12 2.72
CA LYS A 78 3.93 -1.12 1.93
C LYS A 78 4.24 -1.25 0.43
N THR A 79 5.47 -1.55 0.07
CA THR A 79 5.87 -1.80 -1.32
C THR A 79 5.17 -3.04 -1.87
N LEU A 80 5.13 -4.14 -1.12
CA LEU A 80 4.39 -5.35 -1.52
C LEU A 80 2.89 -5.09 -1.66
N ALA A 81 2.28 -4.35 -0.72
CA ALA A 81 0.87 -3.96 -0.81
C ALA A 81 0.57 -3.12 -2.07
N SER A 82 1.47 -2.18 -2.39
CA SER A 82 1.39 -1.39 -3.63
C SER A 82 1.44 -2.28 -4.87
N LEU A 83 2.36 -3.25 -4.89
CA LEU A 83 2.48 -4.22 -6.01
C LEU A 83 1.23 -5.09 -6.17
N TYR A 84 0.62 -5.55 -5.08
CA TYR A 84 -0.65 -6.24 -5.17
C TYR A 84 -1.74 -5.37 -5.81
N SER A 85 -1.81 -4.08 -5.42
CA SER A 85 -2.78 -3.14 -5.99
C SER A 85 -2.50 -2.86 -7.47
N GLN A 86 -1.23 -2.69 -7.85
CA GLN A 86 -0.80 -2.48 -9.24
C GLN A 86 -1.11 -3.68 -10.15
N ASN A 87 -1.12 -4.88 -9.59
CA ASN A 87 -1.45 -6.12 -10.29
C ASN A 87 -2.93 -6.53 -10.13
N GLU A 88 -3.79 -5.58 -9.76
CA GLU A 88 -5.25 -5.78 -9.65
C GLU A 88 -5.65 -6.86 -8.62
N VAL A 89 -4.88 -7.00 -7.54
CA VAL A 89 -5.17 -7.91 -6.42
C VAL A 89 -5.36 -7.14 -5.11
N PRO A 90 -6.29 -6.17 -5.06
CA PRO A 90 -6.44 -5.25 -3.91
C PRO A 90 -6.83 -5.96 -2.62
N HIS A 91 -7.52 -7.10 -2.71
CA HIS A 91 -7.88 -7.89 -1.53
C HIS A 91 -6.63 -8.39 -0.77
N LYS A 92 -5.61 -8.88 -1.48
CA LYS A 92 -4.34 -9.30 -0.85
C LYS A 92 -3.57 -8.10 -0.28
N ALA A 93 -3.61 -6.94 -0.94
CA ALA A 93 -3.03 -5.71 -0.41
C ALA A 93 -3.68 -5.32 0.92
N ALA A 94 -5.01 -5.37 1.00
CA ALA A 94 -5.77 -5.05 2.20
C ALA A 94 -5.46 -6.02 3.35
N LEU A 95 -5.49 -7.33 3.10
CA LEU A 95 -5.16 -8.35 4.11
C LEU A 95 -3.73 -8.19 4.65
N LEU A 96 -2.77 -7.92 3.76
CA LEU A 96 -1.37 -7.69 4.14
C LEU A 96 -1.23 -6.48 5.07
N LEU A 97 -1.82 -5.35 4.68
CA LEU A 97 -1.79 -4.12 5.49
C LEU A 97 -2.52 -4.29 6.82
N GLU A 98 -3.72 -4.90 6.81
CA GLU A 98 -4.50 -5.13 8.02
C GLU A 98 -3.72 -5.98 9.04
N LYS A 99 -3.11 -7.09 8.58
CA LYS A 99 -2.26 -7.95 9.41
C LYS A 99 -1.10 -7.19 10.02
N HIS A 100 -0.37 -6.42 9.23
CA HIS A 100 0.85 -5.76 9.69
C HIS A 100 0.60 -4.46 10.46
N ILE A 101 -0.54 -3.81 10.27
CA ILE A 101 -1.02 -2.74 11.16
C ILE A 101 -1.40 -3.33 12.53
N ALA A 102 -2.08 -4.49 12.54
CA ALA A 102 -2.44 -5.16 13.78
C ALA A 102 -1.23 -5.65 14.59
N SER A 103 -0.17 -6.11 13.92
CA SER A 103 1.08 -6.55 14.57
C SER A 103 2.00 -5.39 14.99
N GLY A 104 1.73 -4.17 14.56
CA GLY A 104 2.56 -2.99 14.84
C GLY A 104 3.79 -2.83 13.92
N LEU A 105 4.00 -3.72 12.95
CA LEU A 105 5.07 -3.57 11.97
C LEU A 105 4.81 -2.39 11.01
N VAL A 106 3.55 -2.18 10.64
CA VAL A 106 3.09 -1.00 9.91
C VAL A 106 2.40 -0.08 10.90
N LYS A 107 2.83 1.19 10.91
CA LYS A 107 2.30 2.18 11.82
C LYS A 107 0.79 2.39 11.62
N ARG A 108 0.04 2.45 12.75
CA ARG A 108 -1.39 2.76 12.71
C ARG A 108 -1.58 4.27 12.70
N ASP A 109 -1.44 4.89 11.56
CA ASP A 109 -1.67 6.33 11.34
C ASP A 109 -2.72 6.57 10.24
N ASP A 110 -3.11 7.83 10.06
CA ASP A 110 -4.14 8.23 9.10
C ASP A 110 -3.76 7.86 7.66
N LYS A 111 -2.49 7.92 7.29
CA LYS A 111 -2.01 7.59 5.94
C LYS A 111 -2.12 6.10 5.66
N ASN A 112 -1.63 5.27 6.56
CA ASN A 112 -1.65 3.82 6.39
C ASN A 112 -3.07 3.27 6.48
N LEU A 113 -3.92 3.80 7.39
CA LEU A 113 -5.34 3.44 7.48
C LEU A 113 -6.13 3.89 6.25
N SER A 114 -5.82 5.06 5.66
CA SER A 114 -6.43 5.48 4.39
C SER A 114 -6.03 4.56 3.23
N THR A 115 -4.77 4.13 3.18
CA THR A 115 -4.31 3.16 2.18
C THR A 115 -5.01 1.82 2.34
N LEU A 116 -5.16 1.33 3.56
CA LEU A 116 -5.91 0.11 3.87
C LEU A 116 -7.39 0.23 3.47
N ALA A 117 -8.03 1.34 3.82
CA ALA A 117 -9.42 1.60 3.45
C ALA A 117 -9.62 1.64 1.92
N ASN A 118 -8.69 2.27 1.19
CA ASN A 118 -8.72 2.28 -0.27
C ASN A 118 -8.54 0.88 -0.86
N ALA A 119 -7.66 0.05 -0.29
CA ALA A 119 -7.47 -1.32 -0.73
C ALA A 119 -8.75 -2.17 -0.52
N TRP A 120 -9.42 -2.03 0.64
CA TRP A 120 -10.71 -2.68 0.88
C TRP A 120 -11.81 -2.17 -0.06
N HIS A 121 -11.86 -0.87 -0.34
CA HIS A 121 -12.80 -0.31 -1.31
C HIS A 121 -12.58 -0.87 -2.71
N ALA A 122 -11.33 -0.90 -3.18
CA ALA A 122 -10.97 -1.50 -4.47
C ALA A 122 -11.31 -3.01 -4.54
N ALA A 123 -11.22 -3.70 -3.40
CA ALA A 123 -11.62 -5.10 -3.25
C ALA A 123 -13.12 -5.31 -3.09
N GLN A 124 -13.93 -4.26 -3.21
CA GLN A 124 -15.40 -4.26 -3.05
C GLN A 124 -15.90 -4.65 -1.64
N HIS A 125 -15.05 -4.54 -0.62
CA HIS A 125 -15.44 -4.67 0.79
C HIS A 125 -15.77 -3.28 1.37
N ILE A 126 -16.93 -2.75 0.97
CA ILE A 126 -17.34 -1.36 1.25
C ILE A 126 -17.52 -1.12 2.76
N ASP A 127 -18.07 -2.09 3.48
CA ASP A 127 -18.24 -2.08 4.94
C ASP A 127 -16.89 -1.85 5.66
N LYS A 128 -15.86 -2.61 5.29
CA LYS A 128 -14.51 -2.46 5.86
C LYS A 128 -13.88 -1.13 5.47
N ALA A 129 -14.03 -0.70 4.23
CA ALA A 129 -13.54 0.59 3.78
C ALA A 129 -14.16 1.74 4.56
N ALA A 130 -15.48 1.72 4.77
CA ALA A 130 -16.21 2.72 5.56
C ALA A 130 -15.74 2.75 7.02
N ARG A 131 -15.51 1.57 7.62
CA ARG A 131 -14.99 1.45 8.99
C ARG A 131 -13.63 2.11 9.14
N TYR A 132 -12.66 1.78 8.28
CA TYR A 132 -11.31 2.36 8.35
C TYR A 132 -11.29 3.85 8.03
N TYR A 133 -12.10 4.33 7.08
CA TYR A 133 -12.25 5.77 6.86
C TYR A 133 -12.91 6.49 8.05
N GLY A 134 -13.78 5.82 8.79
CA GLY A 134 -14.32 6.32 10.05
C GLY A 134 -13.24 6.52 11.11
N GLU A 135 -12.29 5.60 11.21
CA GLU A 135 -11.13 5.76 12.11
C GLU A 135 -10.25 6.94 11.67
N VAL A 136 -9.95 7.03 10.37
CA VAL A 136 -9.18 8.16 9.82
C VAL A 136 -9.88 9.50 10.09
N ALA A 137 -11.19 9.57 9.90
CA ALA A 137 -11.99 10.77 10.15
C ALA A 137 -11.87 11.22 11.61
N LYS A 138 -11.98 10.29 12.56
CA LYS A 138 -11.83 10.57 14.00
C LYS A 138 -10.41 11.01 14.35
N MET A 139 -9.37 10.39 13.77
CA MET A 139 -7.97 10.73 14.04
C MET A 139 -7.61 12.14 13.56
N THR A 140 -8.12 12.52 12.39
CA THR A 140 -7.74 13.76 11.71
C THR A 140 -8.69 14.92 11.97
N ASN A 141 -9.94 14.61 12.32
CA ASN A 141 -11.06 15.57 12.42
C ASN A 141 -11.19 16.47 11.17
N LEU A 142 -10.94 15.90 9.98
CA LEU A 142 -11.04 16.63 8.72
C LEU A 142 -12.33 16.32 7.97
N ALA A 143 -12.99 17.37 7.49
CA ALA A 143 -14.26 17.29 6.75
C ALA A 143 -14.19 16.29 5.58
N LYS A 144 -13.10 16.27 4.81
CA LYS A 144 -12.89 15.36 3.67
C LYS A 144 -12.98 13.88 4.05
N HIS A 145 -12.50 13.51 5.25
CA HIS A 145 -12.51 12.11 5.68
C HIS A 145 -13.90 11.68 6.17
N TYR A 146 -14.63 12.56 6.85
CA TYR A 146 -16.02 12.32 7.18
C TYR A 146 -16.92 12.23 5.93
N SER A 147 -16.68 13.08 4.93
CA SER A 147 -17.37 13.01 3.64
C SER A 147 -17.10 11.66 2.96
N LYS A 148 -15.83 11.23 2.90
CA LYS A 148 -15.46 9.92 2.31
C LYS A 148 -16.10 8.75 3.05
N GLN A 149 -16.09 8.77 4.39
CA GLN A 149 -16.77 7.78 5.23
C GLN A 149 -18.27 7.74 4.92
N GLY A 150 -18.92 8.91 4.88
CA GLY A 150 -20.35 9.00 4.64
C GLY A 150 -20.76 8.47 3.26
N MET A 151 -19.97 8.77 2.21
CA MET A 151 -20.22 8.23 0.87
C MET A 151 -20.07 6.70 0.82
N LEU A 152 -19.08 6.14 1.50
CA LEU A 152 -18.91 4.70 1.60
C LEU A 152 -20.03 4.03 2.39
N LEU A 153 -20.45 4.64 3.50
CA LEU A 153 -21.61 4.16 4.28
C LEU A 153 -22.90 4.19 3.48
N LYS A 154 -23.11 5.22 2.63
CA LYS A 154 -24.25 5.27 1.69
C LYS A 154 -24.17 4.14 0.68
N GLN A 155 -23.00 3.90 0.09
CA GLN A 155 -22.77 2.80 -0.85
C GLN A 155 -23.03 1.43 -0.21
N ASP A 156 -22.79 1.29 1.09
CA ASP A 156 -23.04 0.08 1.90
C ASP A 156 -24.48 0.06 2.49
N GLU A 157 -25.35 0.93 2.02
CA GLU A 157 -26.76 1.07 2.45
C GLU A 157 -26.95 1.34 3.95
N GLN A 158 -25.91 1.80 4.65
CA GLN A 158 -25.97 2.21 6.05
C GLN A 158 -26.39 3.69 6.17
N PHE A 159 -27.56 4.03 5.63
CA PHE A 159 -28.04 5.41 5.44
C PHE A 159 -28.03 6.26 6.70
N LYS A 160 -28.50 5.74 7.84
CA LYS A 160 -28.50 6.49 9.11
C LYS A 160 -27.10 6.92 9.53
N LYS A 161 -26.12 6.02 9.41
CA LYS A 161 -24.70 6.33 9.73
C LYS A 161 -24.08 7.25 8.69
N ALA A 162 -24.46 7.09 7.42
CA ALA A 162 -24.00 7.95 6.33
C ALA A 162 -24.41 9.41 6.58
N ILE A 163 -25.68 9.66 6.95
CA ILE A 163 -26.19 11.00 7.27
C ILE A 163 -25.40 11.63 8.43
N VAL A 164 -25.11 10.87 9.48
CA VAL A 164 -24.32 11.38 10.63
C VAL A 164 -22.91 11.82 10.18
N ALA A 165 -22.23 10.99 9.39
CA ALA A 165 -20.90 11.31 8.90
C ALA A 165 -20.90 12.50 7.92
N LEU A 166 -21.88 12.56 7.02
CA LEU A 166 -22.03 13.66 6.06
C LEU A 166 -22.37 14.99 6.74
N ASN A 167 -23.24 14.99 7.73
CA ASN A 167 -23.53 16.18 8.52
C ASN A 167 -22.27 16.67 9.26
N LYS A 168 -21.46 15.74 9.80
CA LYS A 168 -20.19 16.12 10.42
C LYS A 168 -19.21 16.74 9.43
N ALA A 169 -19.19 16.26 8.19
CA ALA A 169 -18.39 16.88 7.13
C ALA A 169 -18.85 18.31 6.82
N LEU A 170 -20.17 18.56 6.79
CA LEU A 170 -20.75 19.90 6.60
C LEU A 170 -20.39 20.84 7.75
N GLU A 171 -20.52 20.40 9.00
CA GLU A 171 -20.13 21.18 10.19
C GLU A 171 -18.64 21.61 10.13
N LEU A 172 -17.77 20.76 9.59
CA LEU A 172 -16.35 21.03 9.48
C LEU A 172 -15.96 21.80 8.20
N GLY A 173 -16.92 22.20 7.38
CA GLY A 173 -16.67 23.02 6.18
C GLY A 173 -16.07 22.22 5.02
N VAL A 174 -16.75 21.16 4.60
CA VAL A 174 -16.35 20.40 3.40
C VAL A 174 -16.40 21.29 2.15
N LYS A 175 -15.43 21.16 1.25
CA LYS A 175 -15.30 22.03 0.06
C LYS A 175 -16.46 21.90 -0.95
N ASP A 176 -17.10 20.74 -1.02
CA ASP A 176 -18.19 20.46 -1.95
C ASP A 176 -19.49 20.17 -1.17
N GLU A 177 -20.01 21.24 -0.52
CA GLU A 177 -21.23 21.16 0.28
C GLU A 177 -22.45 20.71 -0.55
N GLY A 178 -22.56 21.19 -1.79
CA GLY A 178 -23.67 20.83 -2.68
C GLY A 178 -23.76 19.32 -2.92
N ARG A 179 -22.63 18.67 -3.19
CA ARG A 179 -22.57 17.22 -3.37
C ARG A 179 -22.93 16.46 -2.08
N VAL A 180 -22.51 16.98 -0.93
CA VAL A 180 -22.82 16.36 0.36
C VAL A 180 -24.32 16.49 0.66
N HIS A 181 -24.91 17.67 0.44
CA HIS A 181 -26.38 17.87 0.60
C HIS A 181 -27.19 16.96 -0.31
N MET A 182 -26.81 16.83 -1.59
CA MET A 182 -27.47 15.90 -2.51
C MET A 182 -27.39 14.46 -2.00
N SER A 183 -26.23 14.03 -1.50
CA SER A 183 -26.04 12.67 -0.98
C SER A 183 -26.85 12.36 0.28
N ILE A 184 -27.22 13.38 1.06
CA ILE A 184 -28.10 13.23 2.22
C ILE A 184 -29.58 13.13 1.80
N ALA A 185 -29.97 13.86 0.72
CA ALA A 185 -31.35 13.93 0.25
C ALA A 185 -31.81 12.68 -0.53
N GLU A 186 -30.93 11.94 -1.12
CA GLU A 186 -31.18 10.67 -1.84
C GLU A 186 -31.24 9.48 -0.88
#